data_2d52d9089b63598de0b72130fd64862a
#
_entry.id   2d52d9089b63598de0b72130fd64862a
#
_cell.length_a   1.000
_cell.length_b   1.000
_cell.length_c   1.000
_cell.angle_alpha   90.00
_cell.angle_beta   90.00
_cell.angle_gamma   90.00
#
_symmetry.space_group_name_H-M   'P 1'
#
loop_
_entity.id
_entity.type
_entity.pdbx_description
1 polymer ?
#
loop_
_entity_poly.entity_id
_entity_poly.type
_entity_poly.pdbx_seq_one_letter_code
_entity_poly.pdbx_strand_id
1 'polypeptide(L)'
;PGLLMAAKRNLDRGASSLRLFELGRRYLRGEGGASDERLALGFVLAGEKVARGWASGKAAMFDAYDAKAEVTALLAEAGAPVEKLQVMGEAGSQFHPGQSATLRLGPKNVLARFGMLHPTVAKQFDIEGPVAIAEIYLDAVPGKKGAATFARTRYAPPALQAVTRDYAFLVPAELPAGDLVRMVAGADKVNIVSARLFDDFRGQGVPEGQKSLALEVTLQPLEKSYKEEDLKAISDKVTAAAAKLGAVLRG
;
A
#
# COMPACT_ATOMS: atom_id res chain seq x y z
N PRO A 1 -13.96 11.04 15.42
CA PRO A 1 -14.87 10.57 16.46
C PRO A 1 -16.25 10.22 15.91
N GLY A 2 -16.85 11.04 15.04
CA GLY A 2 -18.22 10.86 14.52
C GLY A 2 -18.43 9.50 13.84
N LEU A 3 -17.52 9.10 12.96
CA LEU A 3 -17.58 7.79 12.29
C LEU A 3 -17.47 6.62 13.27
N LEU A 4 -16.62 6.72 14.31
CA LEU A 4 -16.50 5.67 15.32
C LEU A 4 -17.78 5.56 16.16
N MET A 5 -18.39 6.68 16.52
CA MET A 5 -19.70 6.68 17.20
C MET A 5 -20.80 6.08 16.31
N ALA A 6 -20.78 6.36 15.02
CA ALA A 6 -21.71 5.75 14.06
C ALA A 6 -21.46 4.25 13.92
N ALA A 7 -20.19 3.82 13.84
CA ALA A 7 -19.83 2.41 13.81
C ALA A 7 -20.33 1.68 15.07
N LYS A 8 -20.03 2.20 16.27
CA LYS A 8 -20.52 1.64 17.54
C LYS A 8 -22.04 1.43 17.53
N ARG A 9 -22.81 2.47 17.20
CA ARG A 9 -24.29 2.38 17.16
C ARG A 9 -24.81 1.30 16.20
N ASN A 10 -24.12 1.08 15.07
CA ASN A 10 -24.53 0.05 14.13
C ASN A 10 -24.14 -1.35 14.60
N LEU A 11 -22.94 -1.51 15.18
CA LEU A 11 -22.48 -2.77 15.78
C LEU A 11 -23.43 -3.19 16.92
N ASP A 12 -23.83 -2.27 17.80
CA ASP A 12 -24.79 -2.53 18.89
C ASP A 12 -26.17 -2.96 18.39
N ARG A 13 -26.52 -2.61 17.17
CA ARG A 13 -27.76 -3.04 16.50
C ARG A 13 -27.60 -4.34 15.72
N GLY A 14 -26.47 -5.01 15.85
CA GLY A 14 -26.21 -6.32 15.25
C GLY A 14 -25.64 -6.27 13.82
N ALA A 15 -25.12 -5.12 13.36
CA ALA A 15 -24.42 -5.08 12.07
C ALA A 15 -23.14 -5.92 12.15
N SER A 16 -23.02 -6.93 11.30
CA SER A 16 -21.85 -7.81 11.24
C SER A 16 -20.72 -7.26 10.35
N SER A 17 -21.03 -6.33 9.44
CA SER A 17 -20.09 -5.71 8.49
C SER A 17 -20.45 -4.24 8.30
N LEU A 18 -19.45 -3.36 8.41
CA LEU A 18 -19.61 -1.93 8.24
C LEU A 18 -18.55 -1.33 7.34
N ARG A 19 -19.02 -0.48 6.42
CA ARG A 19 -18.18 0.40 5.59
C ARG A 19 -18.79 1.79 5.64
N LEU A 20 -18.26 2.65 6.49
CA LEU A 20 -18.73 4.01 6.68
C LEU A 20 -17.68 5.01 6.24
N PHE A 21 -18.09 6.09 5.60
CA PHE A 21 -17.19 7.18 5.23
C PHE A 21 -17.84 8.54 5.47
N GLU A 22 -17.00 9.54 5.56
CA GLU A 22 -17.40 10.94 5.69
C GLU A 22 -16.42 11.80 4.88
N LEU A 23 -16.95 12.68 4.05
CA LEU A 23 -16.21 13.72 3.35
C LEU A 23 -16.51 15.06 4.00
N GLY A 24 -15.50 15.73 4.53
CA GLY A 24 -15.69 16.97 5.25
C GLY A 24 -14.41 17.77 5.41
N ARG A 25 -14.52 18.92 6.07
CA ARG A 25 -13.37 19.77 6.39
C ARG A 25 -12.84 19.46 7.77
N ARG A 26 -11.52 19.38 7.87
CA ARG A 26 -10.80 19.37 9.15
C ARG A 26 -10.34 20.79 9.45
N TYR A 27 -10.47 21.17 10.70
CA TYR A 27 -10.02 22.46 11.19
C TYR A 27 -8.79 22.22 12.08
N LEU A 28 -7.66 22.73 11.65
CA LEU A 28 -6.39 22.62 12.37
C LEU A 28 -6.00 24.00 12.89
N ARG A 29 -5.33 24.02 14.04
CA ARG A 29 -4.76 25.24 14.57
C ARG A 29 -3.49 25.55 13.79
N GLY A 30 -3.54 26.62 12.98
CA GLY A 30 -2.42 27.14 12.22
C GLY A 30 -1.52 28.05 13.08
N GLU A 31 -0.45 28.52 12.49
CA GLU A 31 0.45 29.51 13.10
C GLU A 31 -0.30 30.80 13.44
N GLY A 32 0.03 31.40 14.58
CA GLY A 32 -0.61 32.64 15.03
C GLY A 32 -2.08 32.51 15.44
N GLY A 33 -2.61 31.27 15.61
CA GLY A 33 -4.00 31.04 16.00
C GLY A 33 -5.01 31.08 14.83
N ALA A 34 -4.56 31.20 13.59
CA ALA A 34 -5.40 31.08 12.41
C ALA A 34 -5.97 29.67 12.30
N SER A 35 -7.17 29.54 11.67
CA SER A 35 -7.74 28.25 11.33
C SER A 35 -7.20 27.78 9.98
N ASP A 36 -6.62 26.57 9.93
CA ASP A 36 -6.22 25.90 8.70
C ASP A 36 -7.28 24.86 8.35
N GLU A 37 -8.05 25.12 7.30
CA GLU A 37 -9.10 24.22 6.84
C GLU A 37 -8.56 23.27 5.79
N ARG A 38 -8.76 21.97 6.00
CA ARG A 38 -8.30 20.91 5.09
C ARG A 38 -9.45 20.02 4.69
N LEU A 39 -9.66 19.82 3.40
CA LEU A 39 -10.61 18.83 2.90
C LEU A 39 -10.06 17.41 3.12
N ALA A 40 -10.84 16.60 3.79
CA ALA A 40 -10.46 15.23 4.10
C ALA A 40 -11.62 14.26 3.93
N LEU A 41 -11.29 13.02 3.56
CA LEU A 41 -12.20 11.89 3.59
C LEU A 41 -11.71 10.95 4.68
N GLY A 42 -12.60 10.62 5.62
CA GLY A 42 -12.37 9.56 6.60
C GLY A 42 -13.23 8.34 6.30
N PHE A 43 -12.74 7.14 6.64
CA PHE A 43 -13.57 5.96 6.62
C PHE A 43 -13.29 5.02 7.81
N VAL A 44 -14.27 4.17 8.07
CA VAL A 44 -14.21 3.09 9.05
C VAL A 44 -14.70 1.81 8.40
N LEU A 45 -13.93 0.74 8.53
CA LEU A 45 -14.27 -0.62 8.16
C LEU A 45 -14.28 -1.45 9.45
N ALA A 46 -15.40 -2.09 9.76
CA ALA A 46 -15.52 -2.88 10.99
C ALA A 46 -16.31 -4.16 10.73
N GLY A 47 -15.95 -5.23 11.47
CA GLY A 47 -16.61 -6.51 11.37
C GLY A 47 -16.12 -7.36 10.20
N GLU A 48 -17.02 -8.12 9.61
CA GLU A 48 -16.72 -9.12 8.58
C GLU A 48 -16.56 -8.48 7.19
N LYS A 49 -15.40 -8.66 6.57
CA LYS A 49 -15.18 -8.38 5.16
C LYS A 49 -15.86 -9.42 4.26
N VAL A 50 -15.78 -10.68 4.68
CA VAL A 50 -16.42 -11.82 4.03
C VAL A 50 -17.13 -12.62 5.09
N ALA A 51 -18.44 -12.79 4.94
CA ALA A 51 -19.24 -13.62 5.84
C ALA A 51 -18.87 -15.10 5.69
N ARG A 52 -19.04 -15.86 6.78
CA ARG A 52 -18.90 -17.32 6.74
C ARG A 52 -19.90 -17.91 5.75
N GLY A 53 -19.43 -18.79 4.90
CA GLY A 53 -20.28 -19.47 3.92
C GLY A 53 -19.68 -20.79 3.44
N TRP A 54 -20.50 -21.59 2.77
CA TRP A 54 -20.03 -22.87 2.20
C TRP A 54 -18.94 -22.69 1.15
N ALA A 55 -18.98 -21.61 0.38
CA ALA A 55 -18.00 -21.30 -0.66
C ALA A 55 -16.81 -20.48 -0.12
N SER A 56 -17.03 -19.60 0.87
CA SER A 56 -16.00 -18.72 1.44
C SER A 56 -15.24 -19.34 2.62
N GLY A 57 -15.77 -20.41 3.22
CA GLY A 57 -15.21 -21.01 4.42
C GLY A 57 -15.48 -20.18 5.69
N LYS A 58 -14.42 -19.89 6.45
CA LYS A 58 -14.51 -19.07 7.67
C LYS A 58 -14.73 -17.58 7.31
N ALA A 59 -15.38 -16.86 8.21
CA ALA A 59 -15.47 -15.41 8.10
C ALA A 59 -14.08 -14.77 8.09
N ALA A 60 -13.89 -13.76 7.24
CA ALA A 60 -12.69 -12.93 7.21
C ALA A 60 -13.03 -11.53 7.71
N MET A 61 -12.24 -11.01 8.64
CA MET A 61 -12.41 -9.68 9.19
C MET A 61 -11.64 -8.65 8.35
N PHE A 62 -12.04 -7.38 8.43
CA PHE A 62 -11.25 -6.29 7.86
C PHE A 62 -9.91 -6.16 8.56
N ASP A 63 -8.86 -5.84 7.78
CA ASP A 63 -7.51 -5.64 8.26
C ASP A 63 -6.86 -4.35 7.72
N ALA A 64 -5.59 -4.11 8.07
CA ALA A 64 -4.84 -2.94 7.62
C ALA A 64 -4.60 -2.93 6.10
N TYR A 65 -4.54 -4.09 5.45
CA TYR A 65 -4.36 -4.17 4.01
C TYR A 65 -5.64 -3.81 3.26
N ASP A 66 -6.80 -4.11 3.84
CA ASP A 66 -8.08 -3.65 3.30
C ASP A 66 -8.16 -2.12 3.34
N ALA A 67 -7.79 -1.51 4.48
CA ALA A 67 -7.70 -0.07 4.57
C ALA A 67 -6.73 0.53 3.54
N LYS A 68 -5.56 -0.10 3.34
CA LYS A 68 -4.60 0.31 2.32
C LYS A 68 -5.19 0.25 0.91
N ALA A 69 -5.90 -0.83 0.58
CA ALA A 69 -6.50 -1.02 -0.73
C ALA A 69 -7.53 0.07 -1.04
N GLU A 70 -8.45 0.34 -0.09
CA GLU A 70 -9.46 1.39 -0.22
C GLU A 70 -8.81 2.78 -0.36
N VAL A 71 -7.83 3.10 0.49
CA VAL A 71 -7.09 4.38 0.40
C VAL A 71 -6.41 4.54 -0.96
N THR A 72 -5.77 3.48 -1.46
CA THR A 72 -5.08 3.52 -2.75
C THR A 72 -6.05 3.74 -3.89
N ALA A 73 -7.20 3.06 -3.88
CA ALA A 73 -8.26 3.24 -4.88
C ALA A 73 -8.83 4.67 -4.85
N LEU A 74 -9.14 5.19 -3.67
CA LEU A 74 -9.65 6.55 -3.51
C LEU A 74 -8.63 7.62 -3.96
N LEU A 75 -7.36 7.43 -3.66
CA LEU A 75 -6.29 8.33 -4.12
C LEU A 75 -6.12 8.27 -5.65
N ALA A 76 -6.26 7.09 -6.27
CA ALA A 76 -6.24 6.95 -7.72
C ALA A 76 -7.39 7.72 -8.37
N GLU A 77 -8.62 7.59 -7.86
CA GLU A 77 -9.79 8.35 -8.33
C GLU A 77 -9.62 9.86 -8.13
N ALA A 78 -9.00 10.28 -7.01
CA ALA A 78 -8.64 11.67 -6.77
C ALA A 78 -7.52 12.19 -7.71
N GLY A 79 -6.92 11.32 -8.52
CA GLY A 79 -5.88 11.67 -9.50
C GLY A 79 -4.47 11.67 -8.96
N ALA A 80 -4.22 11.06 -7.81
CA ALA A 80 -2.87 10.87 -7.28
C ALA A 80 -2.08 9.86 -8.14
N PRO A 81 -0.77 10.05 -8.33
CA PRO A 81 0.09 9.08 -9.00
C PRO A 81 0.41 7.92 -8.05
N VAL A 82 -0.53 6.96 -7.92
CA VAL A 82 -0.47 5.90 -6.90
C VAL A 82 0.75 4.99 -7.03
N GLU A 83 1.28 4.86 -8.25
CA GLU A 83 2.50 4.10 -8.54
C GLU A 83 3.77 4.74 -7.93
N LYS A 84 3.71 6.02 -7.55
CA LYS A 84 4.81 6.79 -6.92
C LYS A 84 4.67 6.91 -5.41
N LEU A 85 3.59 6.39 -4.85
CA LEU A 85 3.35 6.50 -3.42
C LEU A 85 4.31 5.61 -2.64
N GLN A 86 4.75 6.16 -1.50
CA GLN A 86 5.62 5.48 -0.55
C GLN A 86 4.81 5.15 0.70
N VAL A 87 4.90 3.90 1.15
CA VAL A 87 4.36 3.46 2.44
C VAL A 87 5.41 3.76 3.50
N MET A 88 5.06 4.57 4.49
CA MET A 88 5.95 4.94 5.59
C MET A 88 5.21 4.82 6.92
N GLY A 89 5.93 4.64 8.02
CA GLY A 89 5.37 4.60 9.37
C GLY A 89 4.71 5.91 9.82
N GLU A 90 4.46 6.04 11.12
CA GLU A 90 4.00 7.27 11.79
C GLU A 90 2.58 7.71 11.40
N ALA A 91 1.62 6.79 11.42
CA ALA A 91 0.22 7.11 11.14
C ALA A 91 -0.44 8.00 12.22
N GLY A 92 0.10 7.99 13.45
CA GLY A 92 -0.41 8.76 14.59
C GLY A 92 -0.95 7.89 15.71
N SER A 93 -1.19 8.49 16.89
CA SER A 93 -1.53 7.76 18.13
C SER A 93 -2.90 7.07 18.11
N GLN A 94 -3.80 7.47 17.22
CA GLN A 94 -5.10 6.83 17.04
C GLN A 94 -5.01 5.48 16.28
N PHE A 95 -3.89 5.20 15.64
CA PHE A 95 -3.65 3.97 14.91
C PHE A 95 -2.81 2.97 15.71
N HIS A 96 -3.01 1.69 15.43
CA HIS A 96 -2.18 0.62 15.99
C HIS A 96 -0.73 0.74 15.50
N PRO A 97 0.28 0.78 16.39
CA PRO A 97 1.67 1.11 16.00
C PRO A 97 2.29 0.12 15.01
N GLY A 98 1.94 -1.17 15.10
CA GLY A 98 2.47 -2.22 14.21
C GLY A 98 1.58 -2.56 13.01
N GLN A 99 0.39 -1.94 12.88
CA GLN A 99 -0.57 -2.27 11.82
C GLN A 99 -1.14 -0.99 11.18
N SER A 100 -0.27 -0.01 10.97
CA SER A 100 -0.65 1.25 10.35
C SER A 100 0.51 1.87 9.60
N ALA A 101 0.18 2.77 8.67
CA ALA A 101 1.16 3.49 7.88
C ALA A 101 0.57 4.78 7.30
N THR A 102 1.44 5.56 6.69
CA THR A 102 1.08 6.69 5.83
C THR A 102 1.36 6.35 4.37
N LEU A 103 0.54 6.87 3.45
CA LEU A 103 0.87 6.96 2.04
C LEU A 103 1.35 8.37 1.72
N ARG A 104 2.56 8.48 1.17
CA ARG A 104 3.22 9.76 0.91
C ARG A 104 3.68 9.86 -0.54
N LEU A 105 3.60 11.07 -1.08
CA LEU A 105 4.24 11.43 -2.35
C LEU A 105 5.52 12.20 -2.05
N GLY A 106 6.64 11.48 -2.00
CA GLY A 106 7.89 11.95 -1.41
C GLY A 106 7.85 11.95 0.12
N PRO A 107 8.96 12.33 0.79
CA PRO A 107 9.10 12.14 2.25
C PRO A 107 8.19 13.03 3.09
N LYS A 108 7.79 14.19 2.59
CA LYS A 108 7.06 15.22 3.36
C LYS A 108 5.56 15.27 3.07
N ASN A 109 5.12 14.92 1.85
CA ASN A 109 3.74 15.07 1.45
C ASN A 109 2.91 13.83 1.81
N VAL A 110 2.24 13.88 2.96
CA VAL A 110 1.34 12.82 3.43
C VAL A 110 -0.01 12.98 2.74
N LEU A 111 -0.40 12.02 1.92
CA LEU A 111 -1.71 11.99 1.26
C LEU A 111 -2.76 11.25 2.07
N ALA A 112 -2.35 10.25 2.84
CA ALA A 112 -3.26 9.49 3.70
C ALA A 112 -2.55 8.85 4.89
N ARG A 113 -3.35 8.56 5.92
CA ARG A 113 -3.02 7.69 7.05
C ARG A 113 -4.04 6.58 7.09
N PHE A 114 -3.59 5.36 7.35
CA PHE A 114 -4.48 4.19 7.37
C PHE A 114 -3.95 3.10 8.29
N GLY A 115 -4.80 2.20 8.68
CA GLY A 115 -4.44 1.01 9.47
C GLY A 115 -5.51 0.62 10.47
N MET A 116 -5.13 -0.25 11.39
CA MET A 116 -6.02 -0.64 12.47
C MET A 116 -6.15 0.46 13.52
N LEU A 117 -7.34 0.61 14.07
CA LEU A 117 -7.61 1.50 15.21
C LEU A 117 -6.79 1.05 16.42
N HIS A 118 -6.22 1.99 17.16
CA HIS A 118 -5.48 1.67 18.37
C HIS A 118 -6.42 1.04 19.42
N PRO A 119 -6.05 -0.08 20.07
CA PRO A 119 -6.92 -0.77 21.04
C PRO A 119 -7.44 0.12 22.17
N THR A 120 -6.61 1.04 22.66
CA THR A 120 -7.02 2.00 23.69
C THR A 120 -8.11 2.95 23.18
N VAL A 121 -8.04 3.37 21.91
CA VAL A 121 -9.07 4.21 21.29
C VAL A 121 -10.34 3.40 21.06
N ALA A 122 -10.25 2.16 20.57
CA ALA A 122 -11.39 1.28 20.41
C ALA A 122 -12.15 1.12 21.76
N LYS A 123 -11.41 0.90 22.85
CA LYS A 123 -11.96 0.81 24.20
C LYS A 123 -12.65 2.10 24.66
N GLN A 124 -12.12 3.29 24.32
CA GLN A 124 -12.75 4.58 24.66
C GLN A 124 -14.10 4.77 23.95
N PHE A 125 -14.28 4.17 22.79
CA PHE A 125 -15.54 4.17 22.04
C PHE A 125 -16.40 2.93 22.31
N ASP A 126 -15.98 2.05 23.23
CA ASP A 126 -16.67 0.80 23.57
C ASP A 126 -16.92 -0.06 22.32
N ILE A 127 -15.94 -0.13 21.42
CA ILE A 127 -16.00 -0.94 20.21
C ILE A 127 -15.20 -2.23 20.43
N GLU A 128 -15.86 -3.36 20.26
CA GLU A 128 -15.24 -4.68 20.28
C GLU A 128 -14.87 -5.14 18.88
N GLY A 129 -13.76 -5.91 18.79
CA GLY A 129 -13.28 -6.47 17.54
C GLY A 129 -12.38 -5.52 16.73
N PRO A 130 -11.87 -6.01 15.58
CA PRO A 130 -10.97 -5.26 14.74
C PRO A 130 -11.71 -4.16 13.97
N VAL A 131 -11.13 -2.96 13.98
CA VAL A 131 -11.61 -1.81 13.20
C VAL A 131 -10.45 -1.24 12.40
N ALA A 132 -10.60 -1.15 11.10
CA ALA A 132 -9.67 -0.47 10.23
C ALA A 132 -10.18 0.94 9.90
N ILE A 133 -9.29 1.92 9.95
CA ILE A 133 -9.62 3.33 9.73
C ILE A 133 -8.64 3.98 8.77
N ALA A 134 -9.08 5.05 8.13
CA ALA A 134 -8.20 5.91 7.36
C ALA A 134 -8.65 7.38 7.38
N GLU A 135 -7.68 8.25 7.10
CA GLU A 135 -7.86 9.66 6.79
C GLU A 135 -7.12 9.98 5.50
N ILE A 136 -7.81 10.53 4.51
CA ILE A 136 -7.27 10.90 3.20
C ILE A 136 -7.34 12.42 3.08
N TYR A 137 -6.23 13.06 2.73
CA TYR A 137 -6.08 14.52 2.66
C TYR A 137 -6.17 14.96 1.21
N LEU A 138 -7.37 15.30 0.77
CA LEU A 138 -7.65 15.60 -0.64
C LEU A 138 -6.93 16.87 -1.14
N ASP A 139 -6.74 17.84 -0.25
CA ASP A 139 -5.97 19.06 -0.59
C ASP A 139 -4.47 18.80 -0.77
N ALA A 140 -3.96 17.67 -0.26
CA ALA A 140 -2.58 17.26 -0.44
C ALA A 140 -2.31 16.53 -1.76
N VAL A 141 -3.38 16.11 -2.47
CA VAL A 141 -3.27 15.47 -3.78
C VAL A 141 -2.86 16.53 -4.80
N PRO A 142 -1.75 16.33 -5.52
CA PRO A 142 -1.31 17.32 -6.49
C PRO A 142 -2.33 17.42 -7.63
N GLY A 143 -2.77 18.65 -7.93
CA GLY A 143 -3.61 18.90 -9.09
C GLY A 143 -2.93 18.46 -10.39
N LYS A 144 -3.71 17.97 -11.34
CA LYS A 144 -3.20 17.64 -12.68
C LYS A 144 -2.62 18.90 -13.30
N LYS A 145 -1.30 18.91 -13.53
CA LYS A 145 -0.64 19.99 -14.28
C LYS A 145 -0.99 19.81 -15.77
N GLY A 146 -1.62 20.80 -16.36
CA GLY A 146 -1.94 20.86 -17.79
C GLY A 146 -3.45 20.91 -18.07
N ALA A 147 -3.81 21.24 -19.30
CA ALA A 147 -5.19 21.20 -19.77
C ALA A 147 -5.71 19.76 -19.66
N ALA A 148 -6.95 19.60 -19.19
CA ALA A 148 -7.61 18.32 -19.15
C ALA A 148 -7.73 17.79 -20.59
N THR A 149 -6.81 16.93 -21.00
CA THR A 149 -6.92 16.24 -22.28
C THR A 149 -7.74 14.98 -22.04
N PHE A 150 -8.92 14.94 -22.60
CA PHE A 150 -9.76 13.72 -22.62
C PHE A 150 -9.23 12.67 -23.60
N ALA A 151 -8.17 13.02 -24.36
CA ALA A 151 -7.52 12.11 -25.29
C ALA A 151 -6.74 11.04 -24.53
N ARG A 152 -7.10 9.78 -24.73
CA ARG A 152 -6.31 8.64 -24.27
C ARG A 152 -5.09 8.49 -25.16
N THR A 153 -3.95 8.13 -24.55
CA THR A 153 -2.76 7.74 -25.32
C THR A 153 -3.12 6.59 -26.25
N ARG A 154 -2.63 6.66 -27.51
CA ARG A 154 -2.83 5.57 -28.46
C ARG A 154 -2.33 4.27 -27.85
N TYR A 155 -3.17 3.25 -27.88
CA TYR A 155 -2.76 1.91 -27.49
C TYR A 155 -1.74 1.37 -28.50
N ALA A 156 -0.53 1.09 -28.05
CA ALA A 156 0.57 0.54 -28.83
C ALA A 156 1.13 -0.67 -28.05
N PRO A 157 0.58 -1.87 -28.26
CA PRO A 157 1.07 -3.07 -27.60
C PRO A 157 2.51 -3.35 -28.03
N PRO A 158 3.38 -3.85 -27.12
CA PRO A 158 4.71 -4.30 -27.50
C PRO A 158 4.64 -5.40 -28.57
N ALA A 159 5.55 -5.33 -29.54
CA ALA A 159 5.62 -6.33 -30.62
C ALA A 159 6.18 -7.70 -30.16
N LEU A 160 6.92 -7.69 -29.04
CA LEU A 160 7.59 -8.88 -28.50
C LEU A 160 6.95 -9.29 -27.19
N GLN A 161 6.94 -10.58 -26.91
CA GLN A 161 6.40 -11.13 -25.68
C GLN A 161 7.27 -10.78 -24.48
N ALA A 162 6.64 -10.35 -23.37
CA ALA A 162 7.30 -10.14 -22.10
C ALA A 162 7.76 -11.47 -21.50
N VAL A 163 8.84 -11.41 -20.71
CA VAL A 163 9.39 -12.53 -19.95
C VAL A 163 9.28 -12.24 -18.47
N THR A 164 8.79 -13.19 -17.70
CA THR A 164 8.70 -13.09 -16.24
C THR A 164 9.81 -13.89 -15.58
N ARG A 165 10.41 -13.34 -14.53
CA ARG A 165 11.43 -13.99 -13.70
C ARG A 165 11.12 -13.78 -12.22
N ASP A 166 11.24 -14.86 -11.46
CA ASP A 166 11.05 -14.83 -10.01
C ASP A 166 12.40 -14.78 -9.31
N TYR A 167 12.47 -13.95 -8.27
CA TYR A 167 13.64 -13.79 -7.41
C TYR A 167 13.20 -13.91 -5.95
N ALA A 168 13.83 -14.78 -5.20
CA ALA A 168 13.66 -14.84 -3.76
C ALA A 168 14.91 -14.28 -3.07
N PHE A 169 14.71 -13.32 -2.16
CA PHE A 169 15.81 -12.68 -1.44
C PHE A 169 15.65 -12.90 0.07
N LEU A 170 16.73 -13.30 0.73
CA LEU A 170 16.87 -13.18 2.17
C LEU A 170 17.23 -11.74 2.50
N VAL A 171 16.44 -11.09 3.36
CA VAL A 171 16.60 -9.71 3.74
C VAL A 171 16.50 -9.54 5.25
N PRO A 172 17.05 -8.47 5.86
CA PRO A 172 16.80 -8.15 7.27
C PRO A 172 15.29 -8.06 7.55
N ALA A 173 14.83 -8.58 8.68
CA ALA A 173 13.41 -8.63 9.04
C ALA A 173 12.76 -7.24 9.01
N GLU A 174 13.53 -6.20 9.39
CA GLU A 174 13.08 -4.81 9.46
C GLU A 174 13.00 -4.12 8.09
N LEU A 175 13.60 -4.70 7.04
CA LEU A 175 13.59 -4.08 5.71
C LEU A 175 12.15 -3.99 5.18
N PRO A 176 11.64 -2.79 4.85
CA PRO A 176 10.35 -2.66 4.21
C PRO A 176 10.36 -3.31 2.82
N ALA A 177 9.41 -4.20 2.55
CA ALA A 177 9.33 -4.89 1.26
C ALA A 177 9.24 -3.92 0.07
N GLY A 178 8.56 -2.78 0.26
CA GLY A 178 8.45 -1.74 -0.77
C GLY A 178 9.79 -1.12 -1.18
N ASP A 179 10.79 -1.11 -0.31
CA ASP A 179 12.13 -0.61 -0.64
C ASP A 179 12.85 -1.57 -1.58
N LEU A 180 12.74 -2.88 -1.32
CA LEU A 180 13.27 -3.90 -2.21
C LEU A 180 12.59 -3.85 -3.58
N VAL A 181 11.25 -3.78 -3.62
CA VAL A 181 10.49 -3.67 -4.87
C VAL A 181 10.94 -2.46 -5.69
N ARG A 182 11.04 -1.29 -5.07
CA ARG A 182 11.52 -0.07 -5.76
C ARG A 182 12.96 -0.19 -6.25
N MET A 183 13.84 -0.79 -5.45
CA MET A 183 15.24 -0.99 -5.82
C MET A 183 15.37 -1.91 -7.04
N VAL A 184 14.64 -3.02 -7.03
CA VAL A 184 14.61 -3.98 -8.14
C VAL A 184 13.99 -3.38 -9.39
N ALA A 185 12.84 -2.70 -9.27
CA ALA A 185 12.19 -2.02 -10.40
C ALA A 185 13.10 -0.95 -11.04
N GLY A 186 13.96 -0.32 -10.24
CA GLY A 186 14.91 0.68 -10.71
C GLY A 186 16.25 0.12 -11.24
N ALA A 187 16.50 -1.19 -11.14
CA ALA A 187 17.78 -1.81 -11.48
C ALA A 187 18.10 -1.73 -12.98
N ASP A 188 17.06 -1.85 -13.82
CA ASP A 188 17.18 -1.72 -15.27
C ASP A 188 15.90 -1.12 -15.85
N LYS A 189 15.86 0.21 -15.93
CA LYS A 189 14.66 0.97 -16.38
C LYS A 189 14.29 0.74 -17.85
N VAL A 190 15.18 0.16 -18.64
CA VAL A 190 14.94 -0.14 -20.06
C VAL A 190 14.19 -1.45 -20.20
N ASN A 191 14.61 -2.45 -19.43
CA ASN A 191 14.12 -3.82 -19.59
C ASN A 191 13.04 -4.18 -18.57
N ILE A 192 13.11 -3.65 -17.32
CA ILE A 192 12.15 -3.97 -16.27
C ILE A 192 10.95 -3.04 -16.36
N VAL A 193 9.79 -3.61 -16.66
CA VAL A 193 8.52 -2.88 -16.73
C VAL A 193 7.66 -3.03 -15.49
N SER A 194 7.89 -4.09 -14.71
CA SER A 194 7.18 -4.33 -13.44
C SER A 194 8.03 -5.14 -12.48
N ALA A 195 7.92 -4.85 -11.19
CA ALA A 195 8.41 -5.70 -10.11
C ALA A 195 7.32 -5.76 -9.03
N ARG A 196 6.90 -6.96 -8.66
CA ARG A 196 5.79 -7.21 -7.76
C ARG A 196 6.20 -8.21 -6.68
N LEU A 197 5.97 -7.84 -5.41
CA LEU A 197 6.10 -8.80 -4.31
C LEU A 197 4.92 -9.78 -4.37
N PHE A 198 5.19 -11.06 -4.27
CA PHE A 198 4.14 -12.07 -4.20
C PHE A 198 4.24 -12.96 -2.96
N ASP A 199 5.38 -12.96 -2.23
CA ASP A 199 5.53 -13.71 -0.99
C ASP A 199 6.41 -12.98 0.04
N ASP A 200 6.02 -13.00 1.32
CA ASP A 200 6.80 -12.59 2.51
C ASP A 200 6.81 -13.78 3.47
N PHE A 201 7.84 -14.59 3.42
CA PHE A 201 7.94 -15.83 4.19
C PHE A 201 8.87 -15.68 5.39
N ARG A 202 8.37 -16.13 6.53
CA ARG A 202 9.10 -16.18 7.80
C ARG A 202 8.87 -17.55 8.42
N GLY A 203 9.85 -18.41 8.36
CA GLY A 203 9.68 -19.77 8.87
C GLY A 203 10.92 -20.63 8.69
N GLN A 204 10.73 -21.92 8.71
CA GLN A 204 11.84 -22.88 8.60
C GLN A 204 12.66 -22.65 7.33
N GLY A 205 13.99 -22.59 7.48
CA GLY A 205 14.92 -22.30 6.39
C GLY A 205 15.20 -20.81 6.15
N VAL A 206 14.66 -19.90 6.99
CA VAL A 206 15.03 -18.49 7.03
C VAL A 206 15.83 -18.25 8.31
N PRO A 207 17.03 -17.61 8.24
CA PRO A 207 17.83 -17.31 9.42
C PRO A 207 17.10 -16.37 10.40
N GLU A 208 17.41 -16.47 11.69
CA GLU A 208 16.89 -15.56 12.70
C GLU A 208 17.24 -14.10 12.38
N GLY A 209 16.30 -13.18 12.58
CA GLY A 209 16.46 -11.77 12.23
C GLY A 209 16.31 -11.47 10.74
N GLN A 210 15.97 -12.44 9.92
CA GLN A 210 15.72 -12.27 8.49
C GLN A 210 14.31 -12.71 8.09
N LYS A 211 13.94 -12.35 6.85
CA LYS A 211 12.77 -12.85 6.14
C LYS A 211 13.11 -13.10 4.67
N SER A 212 12.32 -13.93 4.01
CA SER A 212 12.43 -14.17 2.56
C SER A 212 11.35 -13.38 1.83
N LEU A 213 11.75 -12.52 0.91
CA LEU A 213 10.84 -11.77 0.04
C LEU A 213 10.97 -12.32 -1.38
N ALA A 214 9.85 -12.74 -1.96
CA ALA A 214 9.81 -13.23 -3.33
C ALA A 214 9.15 -12.19 -4.26
N LEU A 215 9.88 -11.84 -5.32
CA LEU A 215 9.46 -10.85 -6.31
C LEU A 215 9.34 -11.48 -7.69
N GLU A 216 8.26 -11.16 -8.36
CA GLU A 216 8.08 -11.39 -9.79
C GLU A 216 8.52 -10.14 -10.55
N VAL A 217 9.43 -10.29 -11.48
CA VAL A 217 9.97 -9.21 -12.31
C VAL A 217 9.59 -9.46 -13.77
N THR A 218 8.85 -8.53 -14.37
CA THR A 218 8.46 -8.59 -15.77
C THR A 218 9.43 -7.78 -16.61
N LEU A 219 10.01 -8.44 -17.61
CA LEU A 219 10.97 -7.88 -18.57
C LEU A 219 10.27 -7.72 -19.91
N GLN A 220 10.40 -6.55 -20.54
CA GLN A 220 9.85 -6.28 -21.87
C GLN A 220 10.96 -6.04 -22.87
N PRO A 221 11.18 -6.95 -23.82
CA PRO A 221 12.13 -6.72 -24.90
C PRO A 221 11.57 -5.67 -25.87
N LEU A 222 12.43 -4.79 -26.36
CA LEU A 222 12.05 -3.69 -27.26
C LEU A 222 12.29 -4.04 -28.74
N GLU A 223 13.50 -4.51 -29.10
CA GLU A 223 13.92 -4.70 -30.50
C GLU A 223 14.04 -6.19 -30.88
N LYS A 224 14.48 -7.03 -29.96
CA LYS A 224 14.70 -8.47 -30.17
C LYS A 224 14.38 -9.25 -28.90
N SER A 225 13.99 -10.51 -29.04
CA SER A 225 13.81 -11.42 -27.91
C SER A 225 15.11 -11.58 -27.13
N TYR A 226 15.00 -11.70 -25.79
CA TYR A 226 16.14 -11.92 -24.93
C TYR A 226 16.81 -13.26 -25.21
N LYS A 227 18.13 -13.25 -25.26
CA LYS A 227 18.97 -14.45 -25.17
C LYS A 227 19.28 -14.73 -23.70
N GLU A 228 19.83 -15.90 -23.41
CA GLU A 228 20.19 -16.30 -22.06
C GLU A 228 21.22 -15.35 -21.41
N GLU A 229 22.16 -14.87 -22.24
CA GLU A 229 23.16 -13.87 -21.82
C GLU A 229 22.53 -12.54 -21.41
N ASP A 230 21.51 -12.07 -22.16
CA ASP A 230 20.76 -10.84 -21.86
C ASP A 230 20.02 -10.97 -20.52
N LEU A 231 19.34 -12.11 -20.31
CA LEU A 231 18.62 -12.42 -19.07
C LEU A 231 19.56 -12.52 -17.87
N LYS A 232 20.73 -13.12 -18.06
CA LYS A 232 21.76 -13.19 -17.02
C LYS A 232 22.25 -11.80 -16.64
N ALA A 233 22.58 -10.96 -17.62
CA ALA A 233 23.04 -9.59 -17.38
C ALA A 233 21.99 -8.75 -16.62
N ILE A 234 20.69 -8.92 -16.93
CA ILE A 234 19.60 -8.27 -16.19
C ILE A 234 19.51 -8.83 -14.77
N SER A 235 19.60 -10.15 -14.60
CA SER A 235 19.59 -10.80 -13.28
C SER A 235 20.73 -10.32 -12.39
N ASP A 236 21.94 -10.16 -12.96
CA ASP A 236 23.09 -9.62 -12.24
C ASP A 236 22.84 -8.17 -11.76
N LYS A 237 22.19 -7.33 -12.58
CA LYS A 237 21.79 -5.98 -12.17
C LYS A 237 20.77 -5.98 -11.05
N VAL A 238 19.77 -6.86 -11.14
CA VAL A 238 18.73 -7.03 -10.11
C VAL A 238 19.37 -7.43 -8.78
N THR A 239 20.24 -8.44 -8.82
CA THR A 239 20.92 -8.95 -7.61
C THR A 239 21.87 -7.89 -7.02
N ALA A 240 22.62 -7.20 -7.86
CA ALA A 240 23.50 -6.11 -7.42
C ALA A 240 22.72 -4.93 -6.82
N ALA A 241 21.54 -4.62 -7.35
CA ALA A 241 20.68 -3.59 -6.80
C ALA A 241 20.12 -4.01 -5.45
N ALA A 242 19.62 -5.24 -5.32
CA ALA A 242 19.09 -5.79 -4.08
C ALA A 242 20.16 -5.88 -2.96
N ALA A 243 21.41 -6.23 -3.33
CA ALA A 243 22.54 -6.33 -2.40
C ALA A 243 22.83 -4.99 -1.67
N LYS A 244 22.52 -3.84 -2.27
CA LYS A 244 22.67 -2.51 -1.61
C LYS A 244 21.77 -2.34 -0.39
N LEU A 245 20.73 -3.15 -0.28
CA LEU A 245 19.82 -3.19 0.87
C LEU A 245 20.13 -4.36 1.83
N GLY A 246 21.27 -5.03 1.66
CA GLY A 246 21.63 -6.21 2.43
C GLY A 246 20.84 -7.45 2.03
N ALA A 247 20.18 -7.44 0.86
CA ALA A 247 19.45 -8.59 0.35
C ALA A 247 20.40 -9.58 -0.34
N VAL A 248 20.22 -10.88 -0.04
CA VAL A 248 20.99 -11.96 -0.64
C VAL A 248 20.02 -12.87 -1.40
N LEU A 249 20.37 -13.20 -2.65
CA LEU A 249 19.55 -14.12 -3.44
C LEU A 249 19.51 -15.48 -2.73
N ARG A 250 18.30 -16.00 -2.53
CA ARG A 250 18.10 -17.34 -1.96
C ARG A 250 18.22 -18.35 -3.09
N GLY A 251 19.20 -19.24 -2.97
CA GLY A 251 19.42 -20.36 -3.91
C GLY A 251 18.38 -21.46 -3.76
#